data_7eb32ccf2fa2c9fd24ce653bc7dfdb8a
#
_entry.id   7eb32ccf2fa2c9fd24ce653bc7dfdb8a
#
_cell.length_a   1.000
_cell.length_b   1.000
_cell.length_c   1.000
_cell.angle_alpha   90.00
_cell.angle_beta   90.00
_cell.angle_gamma   90.00
#
_symmetry.space_group_name_H-M   'P 1'
#
loop_
_entity.id
_entity.type
_entity.pdbx_description
1 polymer ?
#
loop_
_entity_poly.entity_id
_entity_poly.type
_entity_poly.pdbx_seq_one_letter_code
_entity_poly.pdbx_strand_id
1 'polypeptide(L)'
;VAARVNRILESTRAKRVILIGHGLGGLVARAYVQHCGGVDKVERVVAIGTPNHGTLLARLVPGVGAAQMRVGSRWLQELNQGESWPTEIQYVSIFSRHDNVVIPQASAQLGVAKNVAVKGKGHFGLLFSREVGQLVYREIVEGVQ
;
A
#
# COMPACT_ATOMS: atom_id res chain seq x y z
N VAL A 1 -0.83 -4.18 13.19
CA VAL A 1 -1.33 -5.01 12.07
C VAL A 1 -1.33 -6.47 12.47
N ALA A 2 -0.17 -7.06 12.83
CA ALA A 2 -0.02 -8.49 13.09
C ALA A 2 -1.08 -9.10 14.01
N ALA A 3 -1.29 -8.51 15.21
CA ALA A 3 -2.29 -9.01 16.16
C ALA A 3 -3.72 -8.98 15.59
N ARG A 4 -4.04 -7.97 14.77
CA ARG A 4 -5.37 -7.87 14.15
C ARG A 4 -5.56 -8.91 13.05
N VAL A 5 -4.53 -9.12 12.22
CA VAL A 5 -4.55 -10.16 11.18
C VAL A 5 -4.72 -11.54 11.80
N ASN A 6 -3.93 -11.88 12.83
CA ASN A 6 -4.05 -13.17 13.52
C ASN A 6 -5.47 -13.40 14.05
N ARG A 7 -6.06 -12.40 14.73
CA ARG A 7 -7.42 -12.49 15.25
C ARG A 7 -8.46 -12.71 14.14
N ILE A 8 -8.31 -12.05 12.99
CA ILE A 8 -9.21 -12.24 11.85
C ILE A 8 -9.09 -13.66 11.31
N LEU A 9 -7.88 -14.15 11.08
CA LEU A 9 -7.65 -15.51 10.58
C LEU A 9 -8.23 -16.57 11.52
N GLU A 10 -8.02 -16.41 12.83
CA GLU A 10 -8.57 -17.30 13.85
C GLU A 10 -10.10 -17.29 13.87
N SER A 11 -10.72 -16.09 13.84
CA SER A 11 -12.18 -15.95 13.93
C SER A 11 -12.92 -16.36 12.66
N THR A 12 -12.31 -16.19 11.49
CA THR A 12 -12.93 -16.50 10.20
C THR A 12 -12.54 -17.85 9.64
N ARG A 13 -11.50 -18.48 10.19
CA ARG A 13 -10.86 -19.69 9.64
C ARG A 13 -10.33 -19.49 8.22
N ALA A 14 -10.15 -18.24 7.79
CA ALA A 14 -9.51 -17.92 6.52
C ALA A 14 -8.01 -18.27 6.59
N LYS A 15 -7.43 -18.69 5.49
CA LYS A 15 -6.00 -19.00 5.42
C LYS A 15 -5.15 -17.74 5.26
N ARG A 16 -5.65 -16.79 4.50
CA ARG A 16 -4.95 -15.53 4.17
C ARG A 16 -5.93 -14.35 4.17
N VAL A 17 -5.39 -13.15 4.24
CA VAL A 17 -6.13 -11.88 4.15
C VAL A 17 -5.65 -11.07 2.95
N ILE A 18 -6.52 -10.19 2.45
CA ILE A 18 -6.15 -9.11 1.55
C ILE A 18 -6.02 -7.84 2.39
N LEU A 19 -4.90 -7.14 2.28
CA LEU A 19 -4.66 -5.87 2.95
C LEU A 19 -4.94 -4.72 1.98
N ILE A 20 -5.79 -3.79 2.39
CA ILE A 20 -6.08 -2.57 1.65
C ILE A 20 -5.59 -1.40 2.48
N GLY A 21 -4.69 -0.59 1.92
CA GLY A 21 -4.10 0.54 2.61
C GLY A 21 -4.11 1.82 1.78
N HIS A 22 -4.51 2.93 2.39
CA HIS A 22 -4.44 4.26 1.78
C HIS A 22 -3.29 5.06 2.36
N GLY A 23 -2.56 5.79 1.55
CA GLY A 23 -1.45 6.62 1.97
C GLY A 23 -0.40 5.83 2.75
N LEU A 24 -0.11 6.23 3.98
CA LEU A 24 0.78 5.52 4.91
C LEU A 24 0.33 4.07 5.15
N GLY A 25 -0.97 3.79 5.11
CA GLY A 25 -1.52 2.45 5.32
C GLY A 25 -0.97 1.40 4.35
N GLY A 26 -0.69 1.78 3.11
CA GLY A 26 -0.03 0.88 2.15
C GLY A 26 1.43 0.58 2.51
N LEU A 27 2.17 1.56 3.02
CA LEU A 27 3.53 1.33 3.51
C LEU A 27 3.55 0.43 4.76
N VAL A 28 2.57 0.61 5.66
CA VAL A 28 2.40 -0.26 6.84
C VAL A 28 2.08 -1.69 6.43
N ALA A 29 1.24 -1.89 5.41
CA ALA A 29 0.96 -3.21 4.87
C ALA A 29 2.21 -3.86 4.27
N ARG A 30 3.03 -3.10 3.53
CA ARG A 30 4.32 -3.57 3.01
C ARG A 30 5.27 -3.99 4.12
N ALA A 31 5.45 -3.14 5.12
CA ALA A 31 6.32 -3.44 6.27
C ALA A 31 5.86 -4.68 7.03
N TYR A 32 4.56 -4.87 7.17
CA TYR A 32 4.01 -6.08 7.79
C TYR A 32 4.37 -7.33 6.99
N VAL A 33 4.20 -7.30 5.67
CA VAL A 33 4.55 -8.42 4.80
C VAL A 33 6.05 -8.70 4.85
N GLN A 34 6.89 -7.69 4.64
CA GLN A 34 8.33 -7.87 4.45
C GLN A 34 9.08 -8.14 5.75
N HIS A 35 8.63 -7.58 6.89
CA HIS A 35 9.42 -7.58 8.13
C HIS A 35 8.70 -8.09 9.37
N CYS A 36 7.39 -8.33 9.31
CA CYS A 36 6.61 -8.66 10.50
C CYS A 36 5.82 -9.98 10.38
N GLY A 37 6.28 -10.90 9.54
CA GLY A 37 5.69 -12.24 9.41
C GLY A 37 4.35 -12.27 8.67
N GLY A 38 4.15 -11.36 7.71
CA GLY A 38 2.94 -11.33 6.90
C GLY A 38 2.95 -12.26 5.69
N VAL A 39 4.10 -12.82 5.30
CA VAL A 39 4.27 -13.58 4.04
C VAL A 39 3.27 -14.72 3.93
N ASP A 40 3.12 -15.54 4.96
CA ASP A 40 2.22 -16.70 4.94
C ASP A 40 0.75 -16.34 5.18
N LYS A 41 0.46 -15.09 5.57
CA LYS A 41 -0.86 -14.64 6.03
C LYS A 41 -1.54 -13.67 5.08
N VAL A 42 -0.79 -13.10 4.14
CA VAL A 42 -1.30 -12.11 3.19
C VAL A 42 -1.29 -12.72 1.80
N GLU A 43 -2.38 -12.60 1.09
CA GLU A 43 -2.51 -13.02 -0.30
C GLU A 43 -2.19 -11.86 -1.24
N ARG A 44 -2.69 -10.68 -0.90
CA ARG A 44 -2.57 -9.49 -1.74
C ARG A 44 -2.51 -8.22 -0.91
N VAL A 45 -1.78 -7.24 -1.39
CA VAL A 45 -1.80 -5.87 -0.88
C VAL A 45 -2.31 -4.94 -1.98
N VAL A 46 -3.37 -4.19 -1.67
CA VAL A 46 -3.90 -3.13 -2.52
C VAL A 46 -3.59 -1.78 -1.86
N ALA A 47 -2.67 -1.06 -2.43
CA ALA A 47 -2.24 0.25 -1.96
C ALA A 47 -2.91 1.35 -2.78
N ILE A 48 -3.51 2.33 -2.11
CA ILE A 48 -4.22 3.44 -2.73
C ILE A 48 -3.50 4.74 -2.38
N GLY A 49 -2.97 5.46 -3.37
CA GLY A 49 -2.23 6.70 -3.14
C GLY A 49 -1.10 6.55 -2.13
N THR A 50 -0.38 5.44 -2.15
CA THR A 50 0.70 5.15 -1.21
C THR A 50 2.02 5.71 -1.73
N PRO A 51 2.75 6.52 -0.92
CA PRO A 51 4.04 7.08 -1.32
C PRO A 51 5.14 6.03 -1.19
N ASN A 52 5.20 5.07 -2.11
CA ASN A 52 6.15 3.95 -2.07
C ASN A 52 7.63 4.40 -2.09
N HIS A 53 7.91 5.55 -2.68
CA HIS A 53 9.24 6.19 -2.68
C HIS A 53 9.28 7.49 -1.88
N GLY A 54 8.26 7.74 -1.06
CA GLY A 54 8.14 8.92 -0.22
C GLY A 54 7.37 10.06 -0.88
N THR A 55 7.20 11.14 -0.13
CA THR A 55 6.59 12.37 -0.63
C THR A 55 7.31 13.60 -0.09
N LEU A 56 7.46 14.61 -0.94
CA LEU A 56 8.08 15.88 -0.56
C LEU A 56 7.29 16.59 0.54
N LEU A 57 5.96 16.47 0.54
CA LEU A 57 5.12 17.10 1.56
C LEU A 57 5.35 16.55 2.96
N ALA A 58 5.89 15.35 3.10
CA ALA A 58 6.23 14.79 4.42
C ALA A 58 7.29 15.60 5.18
N ARG A 59 8.00 16.50 4.51
CA ARG A 59 8.94 17.45 5.16
C ARG A 59 8.22 18.56 5.92
N LEU A 60 6.99 18.87 5.56
CA LEU A 60 6.18 19.95 6.14
C LEU A 60 5.33 19.47 7.31
N VAL A 61 5.24 18.17 7.52
CA VAL A 61 4.39 17.58 8.57
C VAL A 61 5.29 17.02 9.68
N PRO A 62 5.03 17.38 10.94
CA PRO A 62 5.74 16.78 12.08
C PRO A 62 5.25 15.35 12.37
N GLY A 63 6.07 14.59 13.07
CA GLY A 63 5.73 13.26 13.56
C GLY A 63 6.48 12.12 12.87
N VAL A 64 6.49 10.97 13.54
CA VAL A 64 7.27 9.79 13.12
C VAL A 64 6.78 9.25 11.77
N GLY A 65 5.47 9.15 11.57
CA GLY A 65 4.90 8.67 10.31
C GLY A 65 5.27 9.56 9.13
N ALA A 66 5.24 10.88 9.31
CA ALA A 66 5.67 11.83 8.29
C ALA A 66 7.19 11.69 8.02
N ALA A 67 8.01 11.57 9.06
CA ALA A 67 9.45 11.36 8.92
C ALA A 67 9.77 10.09 8.12
N GLN A 68 9.02 9.01 8.34
CA GLN A 68 9.15 7.77 7.58
C GLN A 68 8.78 7.93 6.09
N MET A 69 7.79 8.76 5.76
CA MET A 69 7.37 9.04 4.39
C MET A 69 8.22 10.07 3.64
N ARG A 70 9.24 10.65 4.26
CA ARG A 70 10.16 11.57 3.56
C ARG A 70 10.92 10.84 2.47
N VAL A 71 11.04 11.49 1.32
CA VAL A 71 11.89 10.99 0.23
C VAL A 71 13.31 10.78 0.75
N GLY A 72 13.84 9.57 0.55
CA GLY A 72 15.18 9.19 1.01
C GLY A 72 15.27 8.88 2.51
N SER A 73 14.16 8.75 3.23
CA SER A 73 14.19 8.28 4.62
C SER A 73 14.82 6.89 4.71
N ARG A 74 15.61 6.65 5.78
CA ARG A 74 16.25 5.36 6.00
C ARG A 74 15.23 4.22 6.03
N TRP A 75 14.10 4.43 6.67
CA TRP A 75 13.03 3.44 6.75
C TRP A 75 12.48 3.06 5.36
N LEU A 76 12.24 4.05 4.47
CA LEU A 76 11.81 3.78 3.09
C LEU A 76 12.90 3.11 2.27
N GLN A 77 14.16 3.50 2.48
CA GLN A 77 15.27 2.83 1.81
C GLN A 77 15.32 1.37 2.20
N GLU A 78 15.24 1.05 3.49
CA GLU A 78 15.22 -0.32 3.99
C GLU A 78 14.01 -1.10 3.43
N LEU A 79 12.83 -0.49 3.36
CA LEU A 79 11.62 -1.09 2.79
C LEU A 79 11.73 -1.34 1.27
N ASN A 80 12.50 -0.50 0.56
CA ASN A 80 12.67 -0.59 -0.90
C ASN A 80 13.93 -1.38 -1.31
N GLN A 81 14.90 -1.57 -0.41
CA GLN A 81 16.14 -2.33 -0.67
C GLN A 81 15.94 -3.85 -0.57
N GLY A 82 14.90 -4.29 0.10
CA GLY A 82 14.58 -5.70 0.12
C GLY A 82 14.29 -6.18 -1.31
N GLU A 83 15.20 -6.92 -1.90
CA GLU A 83 15.08 -7.51 -3.24
C GLU A 83 13.87 -8.42 -3.40
N SER A 84 13.12 -8.63 -2.36
CA SER A 84 12.10 -9.66 -2.36
C SER A 84 10.79 -9.14 -1.81
N TRP A 85 10.07 -8.45 -2.63
CA TRP A 85 8.63 -8.62 -2.51
C TRP A 85 8.36 -10.11 -2.75
N PRO A 86 7.71 -10.81 -1.79
CA PRO A 86 7.43 -12.23 -1.96
C PRO A 86 6.60 -12.46 -3.21
N THR A 87 7.09 -13.30 -4.10
CA THR A 87 6.46 -13.56 -5.41
C THR A 87 5.05 -14.13 -5.30
N GLU A 88 4.76 -14.77 -4.17
CA GLU A 88 3.46 -15.34 -3.84
C GLU A 88 2.40 -14.30 -3.47
N ILE A 89 2.82 -13.06 -3.19
CA ILE A 89 1.93 -11.99 -2.76
C ILE A 89 1.81 -10.94 -3.85
N GLN A 90 0.61 -10.77 -4.37
CA GLN A 90 0.36 -9.73 -5.35
C GLN A 90 0.34 -8.35 -4.70
N TYR A 91 1.03 -7.39 -5.31
CA TYR A 91 0.96 -5.99 -4.93
C TYR A 91 0.29 -5.17 -6.03
N VAL A 92 -0.76 -4.46 -5.67
CA VAL A 92 -1.47 -3.55 -6.58
C VAL A 92 -1.33 -2.13 -6.05
N SER A 93 -0.86 -1.21 -6.89
CA SER A 93 -0.78 0.20 -6.56
C SER A 93 -1.75 0.99 -7.43
N ILE A 94 -2.81 1.50 -6.80
CA ILE A 94 -3.78 2.40 -7.42
C ILE A 94 -3.37 3.83 -7.07
N PHE A 95 -3.09 4.66 -8.07
CA PHE A 95 -2.61 6.02 -7.84
C PHE A 95 -3.22 7.02 -8.82
N SER A 96 -3.14 8.29 -8.48
CA SER A 96 -3.60 9.38 -9.35
C SER A 96 -2.43 10.27 -9.77
N ARG A 97 -2.40 10.65 -11.04
CA ARG A 97 -1.47 11.67 -11.53
C ARG A 97 -1.81 13.09 -11.06
N HIS A 98 -2.95 13.24 -10.39
CA HIS A 98 -3.43 14.50 -9.80
C HIS A 98 -3.41 14.44 -8.26
N ASP A 99 -2.71 13.45 -7.70
CA ASP A 99 -2.52 13.36 -6.25
C ASP A 99 -1.75 14.61 -5.77
N ASN A 100 -2.32 15.27 -4.77
CA ASN A 100 -1.80 16.52 -4.21
C ASN A 100 -1.09 16.32 -2.86
N VAL A 101 -0.92 15.08 -2.44
CA VAL A 101 -0.20 14.69 -1.21
C VAL A 101 1.02 13.84 -1.54
N VAL A 102 0.89 12.88 -2.44
CA VAL A 102 2.02 12.08 -2.93
C VAL A 102 2.70 12.82 -4.09
N ILE A 103 3.80 13.50 -3.78
CA ILE A 103 4.56 14.31 -4.73
C ILE A 103 6.03 13.91 -4.69
N PRO A 104 6.63 13.55 -5.84
CA PRO A 104 6.01 13.39 -7.15
C PRO A 104 5.02 12.20 -7.18
N GLN A 105 4.00 12.27 -8.03
CA GLN A 105 2.96 11.24 -8.12
C GLN A 105 3.50 9.88 -8.56
N ALA A 106 4.56 9.87 -9.36
CA ALA A 106 5.28 8.66 -9.75
C ALA A 106 5.83 7.88 -8.55
N SER A 107 6.00 8.53 -7.40
CA SER A 107 6.41 7.91 -6.14
C SER A 107 5.45 6.82 -5.64
N ALA A 108 4.20 6.85 -6.10
CA ALA A 108 3.23 5.80 -5.76
C ALA A 108 3.45 4.50 -6.55
N GLN A 109 4.17 4.54 -7.66
CA GLN A 109 4.47 3.34 -8.45
C GLN A 109 5.51 2.46 -7.74
N LEU A 110 5.43 1.16 -7.97
CA LEU A 110 6.40 0.18 -7.48
C LEU A 110 6.67 -0.84 -8.58
N GLY A 111 7.94 -1.17 -8.85
CA GLY A 111 8.33 -2.01 -9.97
C GLY A 111 7.72 -3.41 -9.95
N VAL A 112 7.55 -3.97 -8.76
CA VAL A 112 6.94 -5.31 -8.55
C VAL A 112 5.41 -5.28 -8.55
N ALA A 113 4.79 -4.10 -8.61
CA ALA A 113 3.35 -3.93 -8.48
C ALA A 113 2.64 -3.92 -9.83
N LYS A 114 1.38 -4.36 -9.83
CA LYS A 114 0.40 -3.95 -10.83
C LYS A 114 0.04 -2.49 -10.57
N ASN A 115 0.59 -1.58 -11.36
CA ASN A 115 0.36 -0.13 -11.20
C ASN A 115 -0.85 0.31 -12.02
N VAL A 116 -1.87 0.86 -11.35
CA VAL A 116 -3.12 1.32 -11.95
C VAL A 116 -3.29 2.81 -11.75
N ALA A 117 -3.21 3.58 -12.82
CA ALA A 117 -3.39 5.03 -12.78
C ALA A 117 -4.85 5.41 -12.97
N VAL A 118 -5.38 6.24 -12.09
CA VAL A 118 -6.69 6.90 -12.23
C VAL A 118 -6.51 8.39 -12.49
N LYS A 119 -7.50 9.02 -13.11
CA LYS A 119 -7.43 10.44 -13.50
C LYS A 119 -8.32 11.32 -12.62
N GLY A 120 -7.92 12.58 -12.45
CA GLY A 120 -8.76 13.62 -11.87
C GLY A 120 -9.11 13.45 -10.39
N LYS A 121 -8.31 12.70 -9.64
CA LYS A 121 -8.54 12.47 -8.21
C LYS A 121 -7.37 13.04 -7.39
N GLY A 122 -7.67 13.90 -6.43
CA GLY A 122 -6.72 14.23 -5.36
C GLY A 122 -6.60 13.07 -4.37
N HIS A 123 -5.67 13.18 -3.44
CA HIS A 123 -5.32 12.11 -2.48
C HIS A 123 -6.53 11.54 -1.73
N PHE A 124 -7.31 12.40 -1.09
CA PHE A 124 -8.53 11.98 -0.38
C PHE A 124 -9.65 11.60 -1.35
N GLY A 125 -9.69 12.20 -2.54
CA GLY A 125 -10.64 11.85 -3.59
C GLY A 125 -10.52 10.40 -4.06
N LEU A 126 -9.35 9.79 -3.93
CA LEU A 126 -9.14 8.37 -4.20
C LEU A 126 -10.00 7.48 -3.32
N LEU A 127 -10.17 7.82 -2.02
CA LEU A 127 -10.97 7.03 -1.07
C LEU A 127 -12.48 7.06 -1.38
N PHE A 128 -12.97 8.17 -1.94
CA PHE A 128 -14.39 8.38 -2.20
C PHE A 128 -14.75 8.13 -3.67
N SER A 129 -13.79 7.69 -4.49
CA SER A 129 -14.00 7.43 -5.89
C SER A 129 -14.68 6.08 -6.13
N ARG A 130 -15.84 6.12 -6.80
CA ARG A 130 -16.53 4.89 -7.24
C ARG A 130 -15.63 4.04 -8.18
N GLU A 131 -14.85 4.70 -9.04
CA GLU A 131 -13.89 4.05 -9.94
C GLU A 131 -12.85 3.26 -9.14
N VAL A 132 -12.24 3.90 -8.12
CA VAL A 132 -11.27 3.24 -7.23
C VAL A 132 -11.93 2.09 -6.45
N GLY A 133 -13.14 2.30 -5.93
CA GLY A 133 -13.91 1.25 -5.25
C GLY A 133 -14.16 0.02 -6.14
N GLN A 134 -14.47 0.24 -7.42
CA GLN A 134 -14.64 -0.85 -8.39
C GLN A 134 -13.32 -1.57 -8.70
N LEU A 135 -12.22 -0.83 -8.80
CA LEU A 135 -10.89 -1.43 -8.98
C LEU A 135 -10.53 -2.30 -7.77
N VAL A 136 -10.69 -1.78 -6.57
CA VAL A 136 -10.45 -2.55 -5.32
C VAL A 136 -11.32 -3.79 -5.26
N TYR A 137 -12.60 -3.66 -5.57
CA TYR A 137 -13.54 -4.80 -5.60
C TYR A 137 -13.08 -5.91 -6.55
N ARG A 138 -12.66 -5.55 -7.76
CA ARG A 138 -12.10 -6.52 -8.73
C ARG A 138 -10.89 -7.24 -8.15
N GLU A 139 -9.97 -6.51 -7.54
CA GLU A 139 -8.78 -7.11 -6.93
C GLU A 139 -9.12 -8.06 -5.77
N ILE A 140 -10.23 -7.84 -5.06
CA ILE A 140 -10.72 -8.77 -4.03
C ILE A 140 -11.30 -10.03 -4.66
N VAL A 141 -12.15 -9.88 -5.68
CA VAL A 141 -12.91 -11.01 -6.24
C VAL A 141 -12.06 -11.88 -7.17
N GLU A 142 -11.18 -11.28 -7.98
CA GLU A 142 -10.29 -12.02 -8.89
C GLU A 142 -9.19 -12.80 -8.16
N GLY A 143 -8.94 -12.49 -6.89
CA GLY A 143 -7.99 -13.23 -6.05
C GLY A 143 -8.57 -14.49 -5.39
N VAL A 144 -9.85 -14.75 -5.53
CA VAL A 144 -10.57 -15.90 -4.90
C VAL A 144 -10.68 -17.10 -5.88
N GLN A 145 -9.75 -17.24 -6.82
CA GLN A 145 -9.67 -18.43 -7.67
C GLN A 145 -8.72 -19.46 -7.11
#